data_7f866bc63f9f55862095dacc6bdb5875
#
_entry.id   7f866bc63f9f55862095dacc6bdb5875
#
_cell.length_a   1.000
_cell.length_b   1.000
_cell.length_c   1.000
_cell.angle_alpha   90.00
_cell.angle_beta   90.00
_cell.angle_gamma   90.00
#
_symmetry.space_group_name_H-M   'P 1'
#
loop_
_entity.id
_entity.type
_entity.pdbx_description
1 polymer ?
#
loop_
_entity_poly.entity_id
_entity_poly.type
_entity_poly.pdbx_seq_one_letter_code
_entity_poly.pdbx_strand_id
1 'polypeptide(L)'
;IVKTIFMSPSPCIKIEFQGGDPSTDFEMVKYIIEEAEWQNLFKKRELEFVICTNLTLLNEKMVKYLKKHNCMISTSLDGPKDLHDTNRPLQNKNLDHHAIFEKKLQMIRGIWGDDECASALMTTSKYSLGRFKDIIDEYIRLGFHNIFLRALNPYGFAKQHKDKIAYPIEDFVKNYKEGLDYIIELNKKGTFFVEGYAALLLRRILTPFATGFVDLQSPAGVGIAGAIYDYDGSVYVADEGRMMARFKNYYFRLGN
;
A
#
# COMPACT_ATOMS: atom_id res chain seq x y z
N ILE A 1 -21.90 5.30 -3.05
CA ILE A 1 -20.51 5.48 -2.55
C ILE A 1 -20.08 6.93 -2.80
N VAL A 2 -19.88 7.40 -4.06
CA VAL A 2 -19.26 8.71 -4.35
C VAL A 2 -20.03 9.85 -3.73
N LYS A 3 -21.37 9.88 -3.82
CA LYS A 3 -22.22 10.90 -3.14
C LYS A 3 -21.96 10.96 -1.64
N THR A 4 -21.80 9.81 -0.98
CA THR A 4 -21.53 9.73 0.46
C THR A 4 -20.13 10.26 0.79
N ILE A 5 -19.12 9.94 -0.02
CA ILE A 5 -17.76 10.47 0.14
C ILE A 5 -17.78 12.01 0.10
N PHE A 6 -18.53 12.63 -0.83
CA PHE A 6 -18.63 14.07 -0.94
C PHE A 6 -19.52 14.76 0.11
N MET A 7 -20.12 14.01 1.03
CA MET A 7 -20.73 14.55 2.26
C MET A 7 -19.69 14.90 3.33
N SER A 8 -18.47 14.37 3.21
CA SER A 8 -17.36 14.72 4.10
C SER A 8 -17.10 16.23 4.07
N PRO A 9 -16.87 16.87 5.21
CA PRO A 9 -16.47 18.28 5.29
C PRO A 9 -14.98 18.50 4.93
N SER A 10 -14.19 17.43 4.77
CA SER A 10 -12.76 17.52 4.51
C SER A 10 -12.45 18.30 3.23
N PRO A 11 -11.48 19.21 3.22
CA PRO A 11 -11.02 19.88 2.01
C PRO A 11 -10.29 18.95 1.05
N CYS A 12 -9.70 17.87 1.57
CA CYS A 12 -9.03 16.84 0.79
C CYS A 12 -9.78 15.50 0.90
N ILE A 13 -9.97 14.83 -0.23
CA ILE A 13 -10.61 13.51 -0.32
C ILE A 13 -9.66 12.57 -1.06
N LYS A 14 -9.21 11.53 -0.36
CA LYS A 14 -8.44 10.44 -0.96
C LYS A 14 -9.34 9.24 -1.20
N ILE A 15 -9.38 8.75 -2.42
CA ILE A 15 -10.07 7.51 -2.79
C ILE A 15 -9.01 6.46 -3.15
N GLU A 16 -8.99 5.39 -2.36
CA GLU A 16 -8.02 4.32 -2.52
C GLU A 16 -8.74 3.03 -2.92
N PHE A 17 -8.41 2.53 -4.12
CA PHE A 17 -8.92 1.27 -4.63
C PHE A 17 -8.09 0.13 -4.08
N GLN A 18 -8.69 -0.66 -3.21
CA GLN A 18 -8.09 -1.84 -2.57
C GLN A 18 -8.92 -3.09 -2.86
N GLY A 19 -8.62 -4.17 -2.19
CA GLY A 19 -9.42 -5.39 -2.20
C GLY A 19 -8.61 -6.59 -2.64
N GLY A 20 -9.11 -7.42 -3.56
CA GLY A 20 -8.34 -8.47 -4.20
C GLY A 20 -7.24 -7.86 -5.07
N ASP A 21 -7.59 -7.48 -6.27
CA ASP A 21 -6.80 -6.58 -7.11
C ASP A 21 -7.79 -5.75 -7.93
N PRO A 22 -7.85 -4.43 -7.75
CA PRO A 22 -8.84 -3.56 -8.42
C PRO A 22 -8.72 -3.57 -9.94
N SER A 23 -7.55 -3.94 -10.48
CA SER A 23 -7.36 -4.05 -11.93
C SER A 23 -8.17 -5.18 -12.57
N THR A 24 -8.76 -6.08 -11.79
CA THR A 24 -9.68 -7.13 -12.26
C THR A 24 -11.02 -6.56 -12.75
N ASP A 25 -11.47 -5.46 -12.16
CA ASP A 25 -12.66 -4.71 -12.60
C ASP A 25 -12.28 -3.23 -12.83
N PHE A 26 -11.46 -3.01 -13.82
CA PHE A 26 -10.93 -1.68 -14.11
C PHE A 26 -12.01 -0.70 -14.59
N GLU A 27 -13.11 -1.19 -15.17
CA GLU A 27 -14.24 -0.35 -15.56
C GLU A 27 -14.93 0.27 -14.33
N MET A 28 -15.03 -0.45 -13.22
CA MET A 28 -15.54 0.10 -11.97
C MET A 28 -14.58 1.17 -11.40
N VAL A 29 -13.27 0.96 -11.49
CA VAL A 29 -12.26 1.97 -11.09
C VAL A 29 -12.46 3.25 -11.90
N LYS A 30 -12.59 3.13 -13.22
CA LYS A 30 -12.84 4.26 -14.12
C LYS A 30 -14.12 5.01 -13.75
N TYR A 31 -15.21 4.25 -13.57
CA TYR A 31 -16.51 4.83 -13.22
C TYR A 31 -16.44 5.66 -11.92
N ILE A 32 -15.78 5.14 -10.89
CA ILE A 32 -15.64 5.84 -9.60
C ILE A 32 -14.78 7.10 -9.75
N ILE A 33 -13.68 7.04 -10.49
CA ILE A 33 -12.82 8.20 -10.74
C ILE A 33 -13.61 9.28 -11.49
N GLU A 34 -14.26 8.94 -12.60
CA GLU A 34 -15.02 9.89 -13.43
C GLU A 34 -16.18 10.51 -12.66
N GLU A 35 -16.93 9.72 -11.90
CA GLU A 35 -18.01 10.21 -11.05
C GLU A 35 -17.50 11.13 -9.92
N ALA A 36 -16.36 10.81 -9.31
CA ALA A 36 -15.76 11.65 -8.30
C ALA A 36 -15.26 12.98 -8.88
N GLU A 37 -14.60 12.95 -10.01
CA GLU A 37 -14.17 14.17 -10.72
C GLU A 37 -15.37 15.03 -11.12
N TRP A 38 -16.45 14.41 -11.65
CA TRP A 38 -17.67 15.13 -12.02
C TRP A 38 -18.31 15.83 -10.82
N GLN A 39 -18.47 15.13 -9.68
CA GLN A 39 -19.01 15.76 -8.48
C GLN A 39 -18.10 16.86 -7.94
N ASN A 40 -16.78 16.69 -8.12
CA ASN A 40 -15.79 17.66 -7.66
C ASN A 40 -15.80 18.97 -8.44
N LEU A 41 -16.35 19.01 -9.65
CA LEU A 41 -16.55 20.27 -10.38
C LEU A 41 -17.35 21.29 -9.55
N PHE A 42 -18.29 20.81 -8.72
CA PHE A 42 -19.14 21.64 -7.87
C PHE A 42 -18.61 21.78 -6.44
N LYS A 43 -17.88 20.77 -5.94
CA LYS A 43 -17.42 20.72 -4.54
C LYS A 43 -16.03 21.31 -4.35
N LYS A 44 -15.20 21.31 -5.39
CA LYS A 44 -13.83 21.90 -5.43
C LYS A 44 -12.95 21.42 -4.28
N ARG A 45 -12.95 20.11 -4.04
CA ARG A 45 -12.06 19.44 -3.07
C ARG A 45 -10.73 19.11 -3.74
N GLU A 46 -9.69 18.99 -2.96
CA GLU A 46 -8.47 18.32 -3.40
C GLU A 46 -8.75 16.82 -3.49
N LEU A 47 -8.62 16.24 -4.69
CA LEU A 47 -8.85 14.79 -4.91
C LEU A 47 -7.53 14.07 -5.12
N GLU A 48 -7.36 12.98 -4.39
CA GLU A 48 -6.28 12.03 -4.57
C GLU A 48 -6.86 10.65 -4.90
N PHE A 49 -6.29 10.00 -5.91
CA PHE A 49 -6.62 8.62 -6.26
C PHE A 49 -5.41 7.73 -6.11
N VAL A 50 -5.61 6.55 -5.53
CA VAL A 50 -4.57 5.51 -5.43
C VAL A 50 -5.17 4.16 -5.81
N ILE A 51 -4.47 3.40 -6.63
CA ILE A 51 -4.82 2.00 -6.92
C ILE A 51 -3.78 1.06 -6.31
N CYS A 52 -4.25 0.12 -5.48
CA CYS A 52 -3.42 -0.92 -4.86
C CYS A 52 -3.47 -2.19 -5.71
N THR A 53 -2.38 -2.55 -6.37
CA THR A 53 -2.33 -3.69 -7.30
C THR A 53 -0.99 -4.40 -7.27
N ASN A 54 -0.99 -5.69 -7.58
CA ASN A 54 0.24 -6.47 -7.76
C ASN A 54 0.87 -6.29 -9.16
N LEU A 55 0.36 -5.38 -9.97
CA LEU A 55 0.74 -5.02 -11.32
C LEU A 55 0.47 -6.07 -12.40
N THR A 56 0.21 -7.32 -12.06
CA THR A 56 0.18 -8.43 -13.04
C THR A 56 -0.80 -8.19 -14.19
N LEU A 57 -1.96 -7.60 -13.91
CA LEU A 57 -3.03 -7.35 -14.88
C LEU A 57 -2.93 -5.97 -15.55
N LEU A 58 -2.12 -5.05 -15.03
CA LEU A 58 -1.99 -3.73 -15.61
C LEU A 58 -1.41 -3.83 -17.04
N ASN A 59 -2.03 -3.08 -17.95
CA ASN A 59 -1.57 -2.91 -19.32
C ASN A 59 -1.38 -1.42 -19.64
N GLU A 60 -0.79 -1.11 -20.78
CA GLU A 60 -0.50 0.27 -21.18
C GLU A 60 -1.74 1.17 -21.21
N LYS A 61 -2.89 0.65 -21.65
CA LYS A 61 -4.13 1.45 -21.72
C LYS A 61 -4.59 1.85 -20.32
N MET A 62 -4.55 0.91 -19.37
CA MET A 62 -4.87 1.18 -17.98
C MET A 62 -3.90 2.19 -17.36
N VAL A 63 -2.60 2.03 -17.58
CA VAL A 63 -1.59 2.96 -17.05
C VAL A 63 -1.73 4.36 -17.65
N LYS A 64 -2.00 4.49 -18.94
CA LYS A 64 -2.29 5.79 -19.57
C LYS A 64 -3.53 6.46 -18.99
N TYR A 65 -4.56 5.67 -18.66
CA TYR A 65 -5.75 6.18 -18.00
C TYR A 65 -5.42 6.66 -16.58
N LEU A 66 -4.73 5.84 -15.76
CA LEU A 66 -4.32 6.22 -14.41
C LEU A 66 -3.50 7.50 -14.40
N LYS A 67 -2.52 7.63 -15.33
CA LYS A 67 -1.74 8.85 -15.50
C LYS A 67 -2.61 10.06 -15.81
N LYS A 68 -3.55 9.94 -16.77
CA LYS A 68 -4.47 11.03 -17.17
C LYS A 68 -5.26 11.58 -15.97
N HIS A 69 -5.64 10.73 -15.04
CA HIS A 69 -6.45 11.07 -13.87
C HIS A 69 -5.62 11.23 -12.59
N ASN A 70 -4.30 11.29 -12.71
CA ASN A 70 -3.37 11.39 -11.58
C ASN A 70 -3.63 10.35 -10.48
N CYS A 71 -3.98 9.12 -10.87
CA CYS A 71 -4.21 8.02 -9.95
C CYS A 71 -2.89 7.27 -9.68
N MET A 72 -2.31 7.50 -8.51
CA MET A 72 -1.03 6.90 -8.10
C MET A 72 -1.15 5.39 -7.93
N ILE A 73 -0.05 4.70 -8.16
CA ILE A 73 0.00 3.23 -8.05
C ILE A 73 0.69 2.84 -6.76
N SER A 74 0.01 2.08 -5.91
CA SER A 74 0.60 1.41 -4.76
C SER A 74 0.73 -0.07 -5.08
N THR A 75 1.94 -0.60 -4.96
CA THR A 75 2.20 -2.00 -5.28
C THR A 75 2.90 -2.70 -4.12
N SER A 76 3.30 -3.94 -4.32
CA SER A 76 3.94 -4.75 -3.29
C SER A 76 5.24 -5.36 -3.81
N LEU A 77 6.32 -5.17 -3.05
CA LEU A 77 7.61 -5.79 -3.30
C LEU A 77 8.19 -6.26 -1.96
N ASP A 78 8.43 -7.55 -1.81
CA ASP A 78 8.94 -8.09 -0.54
C ASP A 78 10.46 -8.30 -0.53
N GLY A 79 11.15 -7.95 -1.61
CA GLY A 79 12.61 -8.03 -1.75
C GLY A 79 13.06 -8.75 -3.01
N PRO A 80 14.26 -9.36 -3.00
CA PRO A 80 14.79 -10.08 -4.15
C PRO A 80 13.87 -11.20 -4.62
N LYS A 81 14.07 -11.65 -5.86
CA LYS A 81 13.23 -12.61 -6.56
C LYS A 81 12.83 -13.83 -5.71
N ASP A 82 13.78 -14.50 -5.10
CA ASP A 82 13.54 -15.71 -4.33
C ASP A 82 12.61 -15.45 -3.14
N LEU A 83 12.80 -14.33 -2.48
CA LEU A 83 11.95 -13.90 -1.36
C LEU A 83 10.58 -13.43 -1.81
N HIS A 84 10.54 -12.57 -2.84
CA HIS A 84 9.28 -12.06 -3.37
C HIS A 84 8.38 -13.18 -3.87
N ASP A 85 8.92 -14.10 -4.68
CA ASP A 85 8.15 -15.24 -5.23
C ASP A 85 7.71 -16.22 -4.14
N THR A 86 8.50 -16.36 -3.06
CA THR A 86 8.12 -17.18 -1.90
C THR A 86 6.99 -16.56 -1.11
N ASN A 87 7.02 -15.26 -0.87
CA ASN A 87 6.02 -14.55 -0.09
C ASN A 87 4.71 -14.32 -0.88
N ARG A 88 4.82 -14.16 -2.20
CA ARG A 88 3.72 -13.80 -3.10
C ARG A 88 3.62 -14.75 -4.29
N PRO A 89 3.38 -16.05 -4.05
CA PRO A 89 3.30 -17.02 -5.14
C PRO A 89 2.08 -16.72 -6.03
N LEU A 90 2.28 -16.73 -7.34
CA LEU A 90 1.18 -16.71 -8.30
C LEU A 90 0.48 -18.08 -8.34
N GLN A 91 -0.83 -18.08 -8.71
CA GLN A 91 -1.56 -19.33 -8.92
C GLN A 91 -0.87 -20.20 -9.95
N ASN A 92 -0.40 -19.60 -11.06
CA ASN A 92 0.44 -20.31 -12.03
C ASN A 92 1.89 -20.29 -11.56
N LYS A 93 2.34 -21.37 -10.97
CA LYS A 93 3.71 -21.54 -10.43
C LYS A 93 4.82 -21.50 -11.47
N ASN A 94 4.48 -21.56 -12.76
CA ASN A 94 5.45 -21.45 -13.85
C ASN A 94 5.78 -19.99 -14.20
N LEU A 95 5.06 -19.03 -13.62
CA LEU A 95 5.30 -17.61 -13.84
C LEU A 95 6.25 -17.06 -12.76
N ASP A 96 7.18 -16.26 -13.20
CA ASP A 96 8.10 -15.51 -12.36
C ASP A 96 7.43 -14.18 -11.97
N HIS A 97 6.93 -14.12 -10.73
CA HIS A 97 6.20 -12.94 -10.26
C HIS A 97 7.12 -11.70 -10.20
N HIS A 98 8.33 -11.89 -9.71
CA HIS A 98 9.31 -10.80 -9.61
C HIS A 98 9.69 -10.24 -10.99
N ALA A 99 9.92 -11.10 -12.00
CA ALA A 99 10.21 -10.65 -13.34
C ALA A 99 9.02 -9.93 -14.01
N ILE A 100 7.79 -10.40 -13.73
CA ILE A 100 6.56 -9.70 -14.16
C ILE A 100 6.49 -8.33 -13.50
N PHE A 101 6.72 -8.24 -12.20
CA PHE A 101 6.75 -7.00 -11.44
C PHE A 101 7.73 -6.00 -12.05
N GLU A 102 8.98 -6.40 -12.25
CA GLU A 102 10.03 -5.54 -12.81
C GLU A 102 9.65 -5.01 -14.20
N LYS A 103 9.20 -5.89 -15.09
CA LYS A 103 8.75 -5.51 -16.43
C LYS A 103 7.58 -4.52 -16.39
N LYS A 104 6.61 -4.73 -15.49
CA LYS A 104 5.45 -3.84 -15.34
C LYS A 104 5.84 -2.49 -14.76
N LEU A 105 6.74 -2.47 -13.77
CA LEU A 105 7.26 -1.24 -13.19
C LEU A 105 7.97 -0.39 -14.25
N GLN A 106 8.81 -1.00 -15.08
CA GLN A 106 9.47 -0.32 -16.20
C GLN A 106 8.46 0.27 -17.21
N MET A 107 7.42 -0.50 -17.55
CA MET A 107 6.34 -0.02 -18.43
C MET A 107 5.61 1.19 -17.80
N ILE A 108 5.29 1.12 -16.52
CA ILE A 108 4.59 2.19 -15.80
C ILE A 108 5.42 3.46 -15.81
N ARG A 109 6.69 3.39 -15.39
CA ARG A 109 7.60 4.53 -15.37
C ARG A 109 7.84 5.11 -16.75
N GLY A 110 8.01 4.27 -17.77
CA GLY A 110 8.15 4.71 -19.16
C GLY A 110 6.94 5.48 -19.68
N ILE A 111 5.72 5.08 -19.30
CA ILE A 111 4.49 5.80 -19.66
C ILE A 111 4.35 7.08 -18.85
N TRP A 112 4.65 7.01 -17.55
CA TRP A 112 4.47 8.15 -16.64
C TRP A 112 5.51 9.24 -16.85
N GLY A 113 6.75 8.83 -17.13
CA GLY A 113 7.90 9.73 -17.23
C GLY A 113 8.41 10.20 -15.88
N ASP A 114 8.05 9.49 -14.80
CA ASP A 114 8.41 9.80 -13.43
C ASP A 114 8.51 8.49 -12.63
N ASP A 115 9.51 8.37 -11.80
CA ASP A 115 9.74 7.19 -10.94
C ASP A 115 8.87 7.19 -9.68
N GLU A 116 8.37 8.34 -9.26
CA GLU A 116 7.51 8.51 -8.08
C GLU A 116 6.05 8.10 -8.31
N CYS A 117 5.67 7.78 -9.55
CA CYS A 117 4.31 7.37 -9.92
C CYS A 117 3.83 6.06 -9.27
N ALA A 118 4.76 5.24 -8.80
CA ALA A 118 4.49 3.97 -8.15
C ALA A 118 5.30 3.82 -6.86
N SER A 119 4.61 3.52 -5.77
CA SER A 119 5.22 3.17 -4.49
C SER A 119 5.09 1.68 -4.22
N ALA A 120 6.09 1.09 -3.59
CA ALA A 120 6.07 -0.32 -3.22
C ALA A 120 6.02 -0.49 -1.70
N LEU A 121 5.14 -1.37 -1.23
CA LEU A 121 5.05 -1.77 0.17
C LEU A 121 5.59 -3.19 0.33
N MET A 122 6.38 -3.40 1.37
CA MET A 122 6.79 -4.73 1.78
C MET A 122 6.00 -5.21 2.99
N THR A 123 5.93 -6.52 3.16
CA THR A 123 5.45 -7.15 4.38
C THR A 123 6.49 -8.16 4.85
N THR A 124 6.96 -7.98 6.09
CA THR A 124 7.93 -8.91 6.67
C THR A 124 7.27 -10.24 6.99
N SER A 125 7.85 -11.32 6.49
CA SER A 125 7.57 -12.68 6.92
C SER A 125 8.80 -13.25 7.65
N LYS A 126 8.70 -14.43 8.26
CA LYS A 126 9.87 -15.07 8.84
C LYS A 126 11.01 -15.29 7.84
N TYR A 127 10.69 -15.40 6.54
CA TYR A 127 11.69 -15.55 5.47
C TYR A 127 12.41 -14.23 5.15
N SER A 128 11.86 -13.11 5.56
CA SER A 128 12.46 -11.78 5.42
C SER A 128 13.48 -11.47 6.52
N LEU A 129 13.37 -12.15 7.68
CA LEU A 129 14.27 -11.92 8.80
C LEU A 129 15.71 -12.29 8.41
N GLY A 130 16.67 -11.47 8.83
CA GLY A 130 18.09 -11.58 8.46
C GLY A 130 18.40 -11.10 7.03
N ARG A 131 17.40 -10.65 6.25
CA ARG A 131 17.56 -10.26 4.85
C ARG A 131 17.20 -8.80 4.55
N PHE A 132 17.07 -7.95 5.57
CA PHE A 132 16.65 -6.56 5.34
C PHE A 132 17.63 -5.76 4.47
N LYS A 133 18.93 -6.07 4.52
CA LYS A 133 19.91 -5.48 3.60
C LYS A 133 19.64 -5.86 2.15
N ASP A 134 19.43 -7.16 1.87
CA ASP A 134 19.10 -7.63 0.52
C ASP A 134 17.80 -6.98 0.00
N ILE A 135 16.80 -6.82 0.88
CA ILE A 135 15.53 -6.20 0.54
C ILE A 135 15.72 -4.71 0.19
N ILE A 136 16.51 -3.99 0.99
CA ILE A 136 16.81 -2.57 0.76
C ILE A 136 17.58 -2.40 -0.55
N ASP A 137 18.59 -3.25 -0.79
CA ASP A 137 19.39 -3.22 -2.02
C ASP A 137 18.53 -3.49 -3.25
N GLU A 138 17.53 -4.37 -3.14
CA GLU A 138 16.60 -4.65 -4.22
C GLU A 138 15.70 -3.45 -4.54
N TYR A 139 15.21 -2.75 -3.51
CA TYR A 139 14.45 -1.51 -3.71
C TYR A 139 15.30 -0.45 -4.41
N ILE A 140 16.56 -0.26 -3.99
CA ILE A 140 17.50 0.66 -4.63
C ILE A 140 17.77 0.24 -6.07
N ARG A 141 18.03 -1.05 -6.33
CA ARG A 141 18.25 -1.60 -7.67
C ARG A 141 17.10 -1.31 -8.62
N LEU A 142 15.88 -1.40 -8.09
CA LEU A 142 14.66 -1.12 -8.83
C LEU A 142 14.31 0.38 -8.89
N GLY A 143 15.17 1.27 -8.38
CA GLY A 143 15.00 2.72 -8.47
C GLY A 143 13.97 3.30 -7.51
N PHE A 144 13.66 2.61 -6.41
CA PHE A 144 12.91 3.22 -5.31
C PHE A 144 13.84 4.01 -4.40
N HIS A 145 13.34 5.13 -3.89
CA HIS A 145 14.08 6.02 -2.98
C HIS A 145 13.63 5.88 -1.52
N ASN A 146 12.66 5.03 -1.27
CA ASN A 146 12.15 4.76 0.07
C ASN A 146 11.67 3.32 0.21
N ILE A 147 11.58 2.90 1.46
CA ILE A 147 10.96 1.64 1.86
C ILE A 147 10.17 1.87 3.15
N PHE A 148 9.12 1.08 3.34
CA PHE A 148 8.41 0.98 4.59
C PHE A 148 8.60 -0.44 5.13
N LEU A 149 9.50 -0.62 6.08
CA LEU A 149 9.78 -1.92 6.71
C LEU A 149 8.62 -2.26 7.66
N ARG A 150 7.65 -2.98 7.15
CA ARG A 150 6.39 -3.24 7.84
C ARG A 150 6.40 -4.61 8.51
N ALA A 151 6.03 -4.64 9.80
CA ALA A 151 5.77 -5.88 10.50
C ALA A 151 4.58 -6.63 9.90
N LEU A 152 4.55 -7.95 10.09
CA LEU A 152 3.42 -8.78 9.70
C LEU A 152 2.18 -8.38 10.50
N ASN A 153 1.11 -8.02 9.80
CA ASN A 153 -0.18 -7.83 10.44
C ASN A 153 -0.81 -9.21 10.73
N PRO A 154 -1.17 -9.53 11.99
CA PRO A 154 -1.64 -10.86 12.39
C PRO A 154 -3.10 -11.19 11.98
N TYR A 155 -3.66 -10.48 11.00
CA TYR A 155 -5.02 -10.68 10.50
C TYR A 155 -5.07 -11.38 9.14
N GLY A 156 -6.27 -11.77 8.73
CA GLY A 156 -6.52 -12.34 7.39
C GLY A 156 -5.72 -13.61 7.13
N PHE A 157 -5.08 -13.69 5.97
CA PHE A 157 -4.25 -14.85 5.57
C PHE A 157 -3.07 -15.10 6.51
N ALA A 158 -2.51 -14.06 7.11
CA ALA A 158 -1.40 -14.21 8.05
C ALA A 158 -1.81 -15.05 9.27
N LYS A 159 -3.04 -14.88 9.77
CA LYS A 159 -3.58 -15.69 10.86
C LYS A 159 -3.74 -17.16 10.45
N GLN A 160 -4.19 -17.42 9.22
CA GLN A 160 -4.38 -18.80 8.71
C GLN A 160 -3.05 -19.52 8.49
N HIS A 161 -1.98 -18.79 8.17
CA HIS A 161 -0.67 -19.33 7.85
C HIS A 161 0.42 -18.97 8.87
N LYS A 162 0.02 -18.60 10.11
CA LYS A 162 0.93 -18.12 11.15
C LYS A 162 2.14 -19.05 11.36
N ASP A 163 1.92 -20.37 11.35
CA ASP A 163 2.99 -21.37 11.58
C ASP A 163 4.07 -21.33 10.49
N LYS A 164 3.75 -20.80 9.31
CA LYS A 164 4.66 -20.70 8.17
C LYS A 164 5.37 -19.36 8.07
N ILE A 165 4.69 -18.27 8.44
CA ILE A 165 5.14 -16.91 8.13
C ILE A 165 5.33 -16.00 9.35
N ALA A 166 4.74 -16.36 10.51
CA ALA A 166 4.85 -15.55 11.71
C ALA A 166 6.22 -15.70 12.37
N TYR A 167 6.54 -14.73 13.20
CA TYR A 167 7.79 -14.62 13.96
C TYR A 167 7.52 -13.83 15.25
N PRO A 168 8.40 -13.94 16.28
CA PRO A 168 8.36 -13.09 17.46
C PRO A 168 8.61 -11.62 17.08
N ILE A 169 7.89 -10.70 17.72
CA ILE A 169 8.03 -9.27 17.42
C ILE A 169 9.44 -8.76 17.75
N GLU A 170 10.09 -9.34 18.71
CA GLU A 170 11.48 -9.04 19.11
C GLU A 170 12.45 -9.27 17.96
N ASP A 171 12.24 -10.34 17.17
CA ASP A 171 13.05 -10.64 16.00
C ASP A 171 12.85 -9.59 14.91
N PHE A 172 11.61 -9.13 14.71
CA PHE A 172 11.35 -8.00 13.81
C PHE A 172 12.08 -6.74 14.26
N VAL A 173 11.94 -6.35 15.53
CA VAL A 173 12.57 -5.14 16.07
C VAL A 173 14.08 -5.19 15.92
N LYS A 174 14.71 -6.35 16.15
CA LYS A 174 16.15 -6.54 15.93
C LYS A 174 16.51 -6.30 14.46
N ASN A 175 15.84 -6.98 13.54
CA ASN A 175 16.08 -6.86 12.10
C ASN A 175 15.78 -5.44 11.59
N TYR A 176 14.73 -4.79 12.13
CA TYR A 176 14.39 -3.41 11.80
C TYR A 176 15.53 -2.44 12.14
N LYS A 177 16.12 -2.58 13.34
CA LYS A 177 17.27 -1.76 13.74
C LYS A 177 18.47 -1.99 12.80
N GLU A 178 18.79 -3.24 12.47
CA GLU A 178 19.88 -3.55 11.55
C GLU A 178 19.62 -2.97 10.13
N GLY A 179 18.38 -3.02 9.67
CA GLY A 179 17.97 -2.41 8.40
C GLY A 179 18.04 -0.88 8.42
N LEU A 180 17.60 -0.26 9.51
CA LEU A 180 17.65 1.20 9.68
C LEU A 180 19.11 1.68 9.75
N ASP A 181 19.98 0.99 10.51
CA ASP A 181 21.41 1.30 10.58
C ASP A 181 22.04 1.21 9.18
N TYR A 182 21.67 0.19 8.40
CA TYR A 182 22.15 0.05 7.03
C TYR A 182 21.71 1.22 6.12
N ILE A 183 20.45 1.65 6.22
CA ILE A 183 19.95 2.82 5.48
C ILE A 183 20.70 4.10 5.89
N ILE A 184 20.98 4.29 7.19
CA ILE A 184 21.77 5.44 7.67
C ILE A 184 23.18 5.41 7.05
N GLU A 185 23.82 4.25 6.99
CA GLU A 185 25.16 4.10 6.39
C GLU A 185 25.14 4.37 4.87
N LEU A 186 24.09 3.94 4.15
CA LEU A 186 23.90 4.26 2.73
C LEU A 186 23.82 5.78 2.52
N ASN A 187 23.03 6.48 3.34
CA ASN A 187 22.89 7.94 3.26
C ASN A 187 24.21 8.66 3.57
N LYS A 188 24.98 8.20 4.55
CA LYS A 188 26.32 8.74 4.83
C LYS A 188 27.28 8.57 3.66
N LYS A 189 27.10 7.54 2.84
CA LYS A 189 27.88 7.28 1.62
C LYS A 189 27.34 7.99 0.37
N GLY A 190 26.29 8.80 0.52
CA GLY A 190 25.73 9.59 -0.57
C GLY A 190 24.58 8.91 -1.34
N THR A 191 24.14 7.72 -0.94
CA THR A 191 22.95 7.09 -1.51
C THR A 191 21.72 7.54 -0.73
N PHE A 192 20.93 8.46 -1.29
CA PHE A 192 19.69 8.92 -0.65
C PHE A 192 18.66 7.79 -0.62
N PHE A 193 18.25 7.39 0.58
CA PHE A 193 17.21 6.39 0.78
C PHE A 193 16.50 6.60 2.12
N VAL A 194 15.18 6.49 2.17
CA VAL A 194 14.36 6.79 3.34
C VAL A 194 13.67 5.54 3.88
N GLU A 195 13.76 5.31 5.18
CA GLU A 195 12.85 4.39 5.85
C GLU A 195 11.60 5.16 6.30
N GLY A 196 10.47 4.81 5.70
CA GLY A 196 9.22 5.57 5.82
C GLY A 196 8.62 5.58 7.23
N TYR A 197 8.68 4.45 7.96
CA TYR A 197 8.13 4.39 9.31
C TYR A 197 8.96 5.21 10.30
N ALA A 198 10.29 5.13 10.23
CA ALA A 198 11.16 5.97 11.04
C ALA A 198 10.95 7.46 10.75
N ALA A 199 10.78 7.82 9.48
CA ALA A 199 10.48 9.20 9.09
C ALA A 199 9.15 9.70 9.69
N LEU A 200 8.11 8.87 9.69
CA LEU A 200 6.83 9.17 10.34
C LEU A 200 6.96 9.32 11.86
N LEU A 201 7.71 8.43 12.51
CA LEU A 201 7.98 8.51 13.95
C LEU A 201 8.74 9.80 14.29
N LEU A 202 9.79 10.14 13.55
CA LEU A 202 10.54 11.36 13.74
C LEU A 202 9.65 12.61 13.55
N ARG A 203 8.82 12.63 12.52
CA ARG A 203 7.86 13.73 12.32
C ARG A 203 6.91 13.84 13.52
N ARG A 204 6.42 12.72 14.05
CA ARG A 204 5.52 12.71 15.20
C ARG A 204 6.19 13.19 16.48
N ILE A 205 7.48 12.88 16.67
CA ILE A 205 8.24 13.24 17.87
C ILE A 205 8.71 14.70 17.79
N LEU A 206 9.19 15.13 16.62
CA LEU A 206 9.93 16.40 16.49
C LEU A 206 9.06 17.57 15.99
N THR A 207 7.81 17.31 15.55
CA THR A 207 6.94 18.37 15.02
C THR A 207 5.53 18.30 15.62
N PRO A 208 4.80 19.43 15.66
CA PRO A 208 3.41 19.46 16.10
C PRO A 208 2.42 18.97 15.02
N PHE A 209 2.91 18.64 13.82
CA PHE A 209 2.07 18.31 12.68
C PHE A 209 1.57 16.86 12.73
N ALA A 210 0.34 16.64 12.27
CA ALA A 210 -0.18 15.30 12.06
C ALA A 210 0.64 14.55 11.00
N THR A 211 0.84 13.25 11.21
CA THR A 211 1.56 12.41 10.25
C THR A 211 0.69 11.98 9.07
N GLY A 212 -0.64 12.01 9.24
CA GLY A 212 -1.58 11.42 8.29
C GLY A 212 -1.63 9.88 8.35
N PHE A 213 -0.80 9.25 9.18
CA PHE A 213 -0.76 7.80 9.32
C PHE A 213 -1.63 7.36 10.49
N VAL A 214 -2.70 6.61 10.21
CA VAL A 214 -3.76 6.27 11.16
C VAL A 214 -3.23 5.55 12.41
N ASP A 215 -2.27 4.63 12.24
CA ASP A 215 -1.71 3.84 13.35
C ASP A 215 -0.93 4.69 14.37
N LEU A 216 -0.53 5.92 13.99
CA LEU A 216 0.14 6.87 14.87
C LEU A 216 -0.78 8.00 15.36
N GLN A 217 -2.07 7.92 15.09
CA GLN A 217 -3.06 8.91 15.54
C GLN A 217 -3.80 8.42 16.79
N SER A 218 -4.06 9.33 17.71
CA SER A 218 -4.90 9.07 18.88
C SER A 218 -5.72 10.32 19.20
N PRO A 219 -7.05 10.28 19.04
CA PRO A 219 -7.83 9.16 18.49
C PRO A 219 -7.56 8.95 16.99
N ALA A 220 -7.68 7.71 16.54
CA ALA A 220 -7.42 7.34 15.13
C ALA A 220 -8.44 7.94 14.14
N GLY A 221 -9.57 8.45 14.60
CA GLY A 221 -10.61 9.03 13.75
C GLY A 221 -11.39 7.99 12.95
N VAL A 222 -11.44 6.76 13.45
CA VAL A 222 -12.15 5.63 12.82
C VAL A 222 -13.62 6.00 12.54
N GLY A 223 -14.06 5.80 11.31
CA GLY A 223 -15.41 6.17 10.85
C GLY A 223 -15.63 7.69 10.63
N ILE A 224 -14.62 8.52 10.93
CA ILE A 224 -14.65 9.98 10.70
C ILE A 224 -13.63 10.34 9.61
N ALA A 225 -12.38 9.88 9.78
CA ALA A 225 -11.29 10.16 8.85
C ALA A 225 -11.30 9.23 7.64
N GLY A 226 -12.01 8.12 7.69
CA GLY A 226 -12.12 7.17 6.59
C GLY A 226 -13.29 6.21 6.76
N ALA A 227 -13.71 5.61 5.64
CA ALA A 227 -14.67 4.52 5.59
C ALA A 227 -14.26 3.54 4.49
N ILE A 228 -14.52 2.27 4.72
CA ILE A 228 -14.20 1.19 3.79
C ILE A 228 -15.50 0.70 3.18
N TYR A 229 -15.60 0.77 1.86
CA TYR A 229 -16.68 0.20 1.07
C TYR A 229 -16.25 -1.15 0.52
N ASP A 230 -16.93 -2.22 0.91
CA ASP A 230 -16.62 -3.56 0.43
C ASP A 230 -17.38 -3.87 -0.88
N TYR A 231 -16.96 -4.90 -1.59
CA TYR A 231 -17.53 -5.30 -2.89
C TYR A 231 -19.00 -5.70 -2.83
N ASP A 232 -19.52 -6.04 -1.65
CA ASP A 232 -20.92 -6.41 -1.43
C ASP A 232 -21.81 -5.20 -1.05
N GLY A 233 -21.24 -3.98 -1.05
CA GLY A 233 -21.90 -2.75 -0.64
C GLY A 233 -21.83 -2.47 0.85
N SER A 234 -21.31 -3.40 1.65
CA SER A 234 -21.14 -3.18 3.08
C SER A 234 -20.11 -2.07 3.36
N VAL A 235 -20.41 -1.24 4.38
CA VAL A 235 -19.54 -0.15 4.80
C VAL A 235 -18.96 -0.44 6.18
N TYR A 236 -17.66 -0.27 6.33
CA TYR A 236 -16.94 -0.49 7.58
C TYR A 236 -16.20 0.75 8.02
N VAL A 237 -15.95 0.86 9.31
CA VAL A 237 -15.26 2.00 9.94
C VAL A 237 -13.76 2.03 9.61
N ALA A 238 -13.16 0.88 9.37
CA ALA A 238 -11.73 0.69 9.06
C ALA A 238 -11.50 -0.68 8.40
N ASP A 239 -10.28 -0.90 7.89
CA ASP A 239 -9.86 -2.17 7.29
C ASP A 239 -9.99 -3.35 8.26
N GLU A 240 -9.66 -3.15 9.53
CA GLU A 240 -9.81 -4.17 10.58
C GLU A 240 -11.27 -4.62 10.71
N GLY A 241 -12.22 -3.69 10.62
CA GLY A 241 -13.64 -4.00 10.63
C GLY A 241 -14.05 -4.90 9.46
N ARG A 242 -13.55 -4.59 8.25
CA ARG A 242 -13.73 -5.43 7.07
C ARG A 242 -13.06 -6.79 7.23
N MET A 243 -11.83 -6.83 7.76
CA MET A 243 -11.11 -8.09 8.03
C MET A 243 -11.87 -8.97 9.04
N MET A 244 -12.46 -8.39 10.07
CA MET A 244 -13.29 -9.13 11.05
C MET A 244 -14.53 -9.73 10.39
N ALA A 245 -15.14 -9.03 9.42
CA ALA A 245 -16.29 -9.56 8.68
C ALA A 245 -15.94 -10.82 7.88
N ARG A 246 -14.70 -10.99 7.39
CA ARG A 246 -14.22 -12.23 6.76
C ARG A 246 -14.20 -13.41 7.73
N PHE A 247 -14.19 -13.16 9.04
CA PHE A 247 -14.35 -14.16 10.11
C PHE A 247 -15.79 -14.21 10.66
N LYS A 248 -16.78 -13.70 9.89
CA LYS A 248 -18.20 -13.66 10.26
C LYS A 248 -18.51 -12.79 11.48
N ASN A 249 -17.64 -11.84 11.79
CA ASN A 249 -17.89 -10.83 12.83
C ASN A 249 -18.19 -9.48 12.14
N TYR A 250 -19.46 -9.10 12.14
CA TYR A 250 -19.98 -7.91 11.47
C TYR A 250 -20.20 -6.73 12.44
N TYR A 251 -19.66 -6.79 13.63
CA TYR A 251 -19.87 -5.77 14.67
C TYR A 251 -19.49 -4.35 14.20
N PHE A 252 -18.47 -4.23 13.36
CA PHE A 252 -17.97 -2.94 12.87
C PHE A 252 -18.59 -2.52 11.52
N ARG A 253 -19.63 -3.22 11.06
CA ARG A 253 -20.35 -2.80 9.86
C ARG A 253 -21.26 -1.63 10.16
N LEU A 254 -21.08 -0.51 9.43
CA LEU A 254 -21.90 0.70 9.56
C LEU A 254 -23.23 0.60 8.80
N GLY A 255 -23.25 -0.13 7.70
CA GLY A 255 -24.41 -0.24 6.82
C GLY A 255 -24.07 -0.85 5.47
N ASN A 256 -24.97 -0.66 4.52
CA ASN A 256 -24.83 -1.07 3.11
C ASN A 256 -24.98 0.12 2.20
#